data_0be17452d3b9950177bc2d33f229846f
#
_entry.id   0be17452d3b9950177bc2d33f229846f
#
_cell.length_a   1.000
_cell.length_b   1.000
_cell.length_c   1.000
_cell.angle_alpha   90.00
_cell.angle_beta   90.00
_cell.angle_gamma   90.00
#
_symmetry.space_group_name_H-M   'P 1'
#
loop_
_entity.id
_entity.type
_entity.pdbx_description
1 polymer ?
#
loop_
_entity_poly.entity_id
_entity_poly.type
_entity_poly.pdbx_seq_one_letter_code
_entity_poly.pdbx_strand_id
1 'polypeptide(L)' 'MGNWFTYNDIENIRKMYKDGKSFEEIANIIGCTAIAIETTLKSERVL' A
#
# COMPACT_ATOMS: atom_id res chain seq x y z
N MET A 1 -13.94 3.62 -8.19
CA MET A 1 -13.61 3.79 -7.76
C MET A 1 -13.14 3.78 -6.79
N GLY A 2 -13.02 3.74 -6.20
CA GLY A 2 -12.78 3.68 -4.95
C GLY A 2 -11.43 3.65 -4.53
N ASN A 3 -10.79 4.65 -4.65
CA ASN A 3 -9.53 4.79 -4.07
C ASN A 3 -9.72 5.15 -2.66
N TRP A 4 -9.28 4.29 -1.78
CA TRP A 4 -9.36 4.54 -0.36
C TRP A 4 -8.18 5.37 0.13
N PHE A 5 -7.17 5.53 -0.71
CA PHE A 5 -5.93 6.17 -0.31
C PHE A 5 -5.72 7.45 -1.08
N THR A 6 -5.15 8.44 -0.41
CA THR A 6 -4.73 9.66 -1.08
C THR A 6 -3.44 9.37 -1.84
N TYR A 7 -3.08 10.30 -2.70
CA TYR A 7 -1.82 10.20 -3.42
C TYR A 7 -0.64 10.03 -2.44
N ASN A 8 -0.70 10.77 -1.34
CA ASN A 8 0.35 10.72 -0.33
C ASN A 8 0.44 9.33 0.30
N ASP A 9 -0.71 8.73 0.58
CA ASP A 9 -0.74 7.39 1.14
C ASP A 9 -0.13 6.38 0.18
N ILE A 10 -0.44 6.51 -1.09
CA ILE A 10 0.08 5.60 -2.11
C ILE A 10 1.59 5.71 -2.19
N GLU A 11 2.12 6.92 -2.12
CA GLU A 11 3.56 7.11 -2.14
C GLU A 11 4.23 6.45 -0.93
N ASN A 12 3.61 6.60 0.23
CA ASN A 12 4.14 5.98 1.44
C ASN A 12 4.12 4.46 1.34
N ILE A 13 3.04 3.90 0.80
CA ILE A 13 2.92 2.46 0.62
C ILE A 13 4.04 1.95 -0.29
N ARG A 14 4.27 2.64 -1.39
CA ARG A 14 5.31 2.25 -2.34
C ARG A 14 6.69 2.29 -1.69
N LYS A 15 6.96 3.34 -0.94
CA LYS A 15 8.24 3.48 -0.24
C LYS A 15 8.46 2.35 0.75
N MET A 16 7.45 2.05 1.53
CA MET A 16 7.56 1.00 2.53
C MET A 16 7.77 -0.35 1.87
N TYR A 17 7.11 -0.59 0.76
CA TYR A 17 7.29 -1.84 0.04
C TYR A 17 8.72 -1.95 -0.48
N LYS A 18 9.26 -0.87 -1.01
CA LYS A 18 10.62 -0.85 -1.51
C LYS A 18 11.64 -1.07 -0.39
N ASP A 19 11.30 -0.64 0.81
CA ASP A 19 12.16 -0.85 1.97
C ASP A 19 12.13 -2.29 2.48
N GLY A 20 11.28 -3.12 1.90
CA GLY A 20 11.22 -4.52 2.27
C GLY A 20 10.14 -4.87 3.29
N LYS A 21 9.25 -3.96 3.59
CA LYS A 21 8.17 -4.23 4.52
C LYS A 21 7.14 -5.16 3.89
N SER A 22 6.55 -6.01 4.71
CA SER A 22 5.51 -6.92 4.25
C SER A 22 4.19 -6.16 4.07
N PHE A 23 3.26 -6.78 3.34
CA PHE A 23 1.94 -6.18 3.16
C PHE A 23 1.25 -5.95 4.50
N GLU A 24 1.39 -6.92 5.40
CA GLU A 24 0.75 -6.80 6.71
C GLU A 24 1.35 -5.67 7.53
N GLU A 25 2.64 -5.52 7.46
CA GLU A 25 3.32 -4.47 8.18
C GLU A 25 2.89 -3.10 7.67
N ILE A 26 2.86 -2.95 6.36
CA ILE A 26 2.41 -1.70 5.74
C ILE A 26 0.96 -1.43 6.12
N ALA A 27 0.12 -2.46 6.08
CA ALA A 27 -1.29 -2.33 6.41
C ALA A 27 -1.47 -1.84 7.85
N ASN A 28 -0.67 -2.35 8.77
CA ASN A 28 -0.74 -1.92 10.16
C ASN A 28 -0.39 -0.44 10.31
N ILE A 29 0.61 0.00 9.58
CA ILE A 29 1.06 1.38 9.68
C ILE A 29 0.01 2.32 9.08
N ILE A 30 -0.53 1.94 7.94
CA ILE A 30 -1.52 2.76 7.23
C ILE A 30 -2.89 2.67 7.91
N GLY A 31 -3.22 1.51 8.48
CA GLY A 31 -4.51 1.30 9.14
C GLY A 31 -5.53 0.64 8.22
N CYS A 32 -5.10 -0.34 7.45
CA CYS A 32 -5.99 -1.05 6.53
C CYS A 32 -5.65 -2.53 6.51
N THR A 33 -6.17 -3.26 5.54
CA THR A 33 -5.90 -4.69 5.43
C THR A 33 -4.76 -4.94 4.46
N ALA A 34 -4.13 -6.11 4.61
CA ALA A 34 -3.04 -6.50 3.72
C ALA A 34 -3.52 -6.62 2.27
N ILE A 35 -4.76 -7.06 2.08
CA ILE A 35 -5.33 -7.18 0.75
C ILE A 35 -5.45 -5.81 0.09
N ALA A 36 -5.80 -4.79 0.87
CA ALA A 36 -5.88 -3.44 0.34
C ALA A 36 -4.52 -2.95 -0.13
N ILE A 37 -3.47 -3.27 0.61
CA ILE A 37 -2.11 -2.90 0.22
C ILE A 37 -1.72 -3.62 -1.07
N GLU A 38 -1.96 -4.91 -1.14
CA GLU A 38 -1.63 -5.68 -2.33
C GLU A 38 -2.36 -5.14 -3.56
N THR A 39 -3.65 -4.87 -3.41
CA THR A 39 -4.45 -4.34 -4.52
C THR A 39 -3.91 -3.00 -4.99
N THR A 40 -3.55 -2.14 -4.04
CA THR A 40 -3.02 -0.82 -4.38
C THR A 40 -1.72 -0.95 -5.13
N LEU A 41 -0.81 -1.81 -4.67
CA LEU A 41 0.48 -1.99 -5.33
C LEU A 41 0.33 -2.56 -6.72
N LYS A 42 -0.64 -3.46 -6.91
CA LYS A 42 -0.92 -3.98 -8.24
C LYS A 42 -1.46 -2.89 -9.15
N SER A 43 -2.35 -2.08 -8.63
CA SER A 43 -2.94 -0.98 -9.39
C SER A 43 -1.87 0.03 -9.81
N GLU A 44 -0.88 0.23 -8.96
CA GLU A 44 0.21 1.16 -9.24
C GLU A 44 1.32 0.51 -10.05
N ARG A 45 1.14 -0.75 -10.42
CA ARG A 45 2.10 -1.50 -11.23
C ARG A 45 3.44 -1.67 -10.55
N VAL A 46 3.43 -1.74 -9.24
CA VAL A 46 4.63 -2.03 -8.48
C VAL A 46 4.84 -3.55 -8.42
N LEU A 47 3.73 -4.28 -8.43
CA LEU A 47 3.74 -5.74 -8.46
C LEU A 47 3.52 -6.26 -9.87
#